data_7d50b4cf07052ad7ea81a059c745e96d
#
_entry.id   7d50b4cf07052ad7ea81a059c745e96d
#
_cell.length_a   1.000
_cell.length_b   1.000
_cell.length_c   1.000
_cell.angle_alpha   90.00
_cell.angle_beta   90.00
_cell.angle_gamma   90.00
#
_symmetry.space_group_name_H-M   'P 1'
#
loop_
_entity.id
_entity.type
_entity.pdbx_description
1 polymer ?
#
loop_
_entity_poly.entity_id
_entity_poly.type
_entity_poly.pdbx_seq_one_letter_code
_entity_poly.pdbx_strand_id
1 'polypeptide(L)'
;MFLARPIAAAFAVAVISVSLSAQSVIIQPVKAEKTTEVRTLPLAAGSSLKVANINGFIHMEAWDREEVQFTGEFKPSSRDEQVKVVIEAGKGSMEIRGEYPKHSSPESYRGPQCQMTLKVPHRLVPTLETVNGDVVISGIRGRAVISTVNGGIRATDLEEGLKAETVNGGITLDHAKGSLSLQSVNGTIKGSGLDGQGRGIQVGTVNGSIHLQADGLKGRLQAKTVNGGIAFNAKGAEQVEVKKHRVTAVFPGSDQTIDLDTVNGSISVD
;
A
#
# COMPACT_ATOMS: atom_id res chain seq x y z
N MET A 1 -15.14 46.59 -21.76
CA MET A 1 -13.78 46.28 -21.22
C MET A 1 -13.99 45.74 -19.81
N PHE A 2 -14.23 44.43 -19.72
CA PHE A 2 -14.45 43.75 -18.42
C PHE A 2 -13.14 43.14 -17.97
N LEU A 3 -12.59 43.66 -16.89
CA LEU A 3 -11.41 43.13 -16.21
C LEU A 3 -11.85 41.89 -15.39
N ALA A 4 -11.37 40.70 -15.81
CA ALA A 4 -11.49 39.48 -15.02
C ALA A 4 -10.52 39.57 -13.83
N ARG A 5 -11.02 39.48 -12.60
CA ARG A 5 -10.24 39.33 -11.39
C ARG A 5 -9.78 37.88 -11.24
N PRO A 6 -8.51 37.57 -10.95
CA PRO A 6 -8.10 36.23 -10.64
C PRO A 6 -8.62 35.85 -9.25
N ILE A 7 -9.31 34.72 -9.16
CA ILE A 7 -9.68 34.08 -7.88
C ILE A 7 -8.39 33.45 -7.33
N ALA A 8 -7.78 34.10 -6.36
CA ALA A 8 -6.70 33.54 -5.57
C ALA A 8 -7.27 32.47 -4.62
N ALA A 9 -6.96 31.20 -4.88
CA ALA A 9 -7.24 30.13 -3.94
C ALA A 9 -6.39 30.35 -2.68
N ALA A 10 -7.01 30.72 -1.58
CA ALA A 10 -6.34 30.89 -0.29
C ALA A 10 -6.01 29.49 0.27
N PHE A 11 -4.73 29.12 0.23
CA PHE A 11 -4.20 27.99 0.98
C PHE A 11 -4.07 28.39 2.46
N ALA A 12 -4.96 27.90 3.31
CA ALA A 12 -4.80 28.03 4.74
C ALA A 12 -3.83 26.94 5.24
N VAL A 13 -2.56 27.27 5.38
CA VAL A 13 -1.58 26.43 6.07
C VAL A 13 -1.66 26.77 7.57
N ALA A 14 -2.34 25.96 8.36
CA ALA A 14 -2.30 26.07 9.81
C ALA A 14 -1.15 25.20 10.35
N VAL A 15 -0.04 25.82 10.72
CA VAL A 15 1.03 25.18 11.51
C VAL A 15 0.63 25.27 12.98
N ILE A 16 0.18 24.15 13.54
CA ILE A 16 -0.11 24.05 14.98
C ILE A 16 1.04 23.25 15.61
N SER A 17 1.90 23.92 16.38
CA SER A 17 2.87 23.25 17.25
C SER A 17 2.17 22.78 18.51
N VAL A 18 2.14 21.47 18.74
CA VAL A 18 1.38 20.87 19.82
C VAL A 18 2.26 20.00 20.71
N SER A 19 2.15 20.19 22.01
CA SER A 19 2.79 19.41 23.07
C SER A 19 2.20 18.00 23.21
N LEU A 20 3.03 17.03 23.61
CA LEU A 20 2.86 15.57 23.60
C LEU A 20 1.84 15.06 24.64
N SER A 21 0.56 15.39 24.49
CA SER A 21 -0.55 14.68 25.14
C SER A 21 -1.45 14.08 24.06
N ALA A 22 -2.10 12.96 24.34
CA ALA A 22 -3.00 12.30 23.40
C ALA A 22 -3.99 13.30 22.80
N GLN A 23 -3.92 13.54 21.50
CA GLN A 23 -4.71 14.55 20.83
C GLN A 23 -5.49 13.96 19.68
N SER A 24 -6.75 14.35 19.60
CA SER A 24 -7.62 14.02 18.49
C SER A 24 -7.84 15.29 17.65
N VAL A 25 -7.47 15.22 16.37
CA VAL A 25 -7.74 16.27 15.39
C VAL A 25 -8.82 15.77 14.44
N ILE A 26 -9.90 16.54 14.32
CA ILE A 26 -11.00 16.24 13.41
C ILE A 26 -10.89 17.19 12.23
N ILE A 27 -10.84 16.63 11.02
CA ILE A 27 -10.89 17.37 9.76
C ILE A 27 -12.23 17.07 9.11
N GLN A 28 -13.10 18.07 9.07
CA GLN A 28 -14.39 17.98 8.39
C GLN A 28 -14.53 19.18 7.45
N PRO A 29 -14.53 18.97 6.14
CA PRO A 29 -14.78 20.05 5.19
C PRO A 29 -16.17 20.67 5.41
N VAL A 30 -16.25 22.00 5.39
CA VAL A 30 -17.49 22.74 5.72
C VAL A 30 -18.40 22.94 4.50
N LYS A 31 -17.87 22.73 3.29
CA LYS A 31 -18.61 22.98 2.03
C LYS A 31 -18.80 21.71 1.23
N ALA A 32 -19.95 21.61 0.56
CA ALA A 32 -20.28 20.58 -0.43
C ALA A 32 -19.51 20.73 -1.76
N GLU A 33 -18.24 21.12 -1.70
CA GLU A 33 -17.34 21.30 -2.84
C GLU A 33 -16.09 20.46 -2.67
N LYS A 34 -15.36 20.20 -3.76
CA LYS A 34 -14.04 19.56 -3.68
C LYS A 34 -13.11 20.46 -2.87
N THR A 35 -12.60 19.95 -1.76
CA THR A 35 -11.69 20.67 -0.86
C THR A 35 -10.41 19.89 -0.64
N THR A 36 -9.32 20.62 -0.37
CA THR A 36 -8.04 20.04 0.00
C THR A 36 -7.64 20.55 1.37
N GLU A 37 -7.33 19.64 2.27
CA GLU A 37 -6.90 19.95 3.64
C GLU A 37 -5.50 19.38 3.89
N VAL A 38 -4.63 20.18 4.47
CA VAL A 38 -3.27 19.78 4.83
C VAL A 38 -3.06 19.92 6.33
N ARG A 39 -2.49 18.89 6.96
CA ARG A 39 -2.11 18.90 8.39
C ARG A 39 -0.72 18.29 8.54
N THR A 40 0.09 18.92 9.36
CA THR A 40 1.41 18.43 9.74
C THR A 40 1.43 18.20 11.25
N LEU A 41 1.83 16.99 11.64
CA LEU A 41 1.81 16.52 13.04
C LEU A 41 3.14 15.84 13.36
N PRO A 42 3.72 16.03 14.55
CA PRO A 42 4.95 15.35 14.93
C PRO A 42 4.72 13.83 15.02
N LEU A 43 5.63 13.06 14.45
CA LEU A 43 5.68 11.61 14.58
C LEU A 43 7.15 11.16 14.59
N ALA A 44 7.60 10.66 15.72
CA ALA A 44 8.98 10.21 15.89
C ALA A 44 9.28 8.98 15.03
N ALA A 45 10.54 8.83 14.62
CA ALA A 45 11.01 7.64 13.95
C ALA A 45 10.76 6.38 14.81
N GLY A 46 10.39 5.25 14.17
CA GLY A 46 10.06 4.01 14.86
C GLY A 46 8.62 3.90 15.38
N SER A 47 7.82 4.96 15.23
CA SER A 47 6.41 4.95 15.61
C SER A 47 5.57 4.05 14.69
N SER A 48 4.41 3.62 15.18
CA SER A 48 3.38 2.99 14.36
C SER A 48 2.43 4.02 13.75
N LEU A 49 2.07 3.84 12.49
CA LEU A 49 1.07 4.67 11.82
C LEU A 49 0.01 3.79 11.17
N LYS A 50 -1.23 3.89 11.64
CA LYS A 50 -2.37 3.25 10.99
C LYS A 50 -3.12 4.27 10.15
N VAL A 51 -3.40 3.93 8.89
CA VAL A 51 -4.23 4.73 7.99
C VAL A 51 -5.35 3.86 7.45
N ALA A 52 -6.60 4.26 7.70
CA ALA A 52 -7.78 3.54 7.27
C ALA A 52 -8.70 4.43 6.43
N ASN A 53 -9.06 3.94 5.24
CA ASN A 53 -9.96 4.61 4.31
C ASN A 53 -11.05 3.65 3.82
N ILE A 54 -12.13 4.17 3.20
CA ILE A 54 -13.12 3.34 2.52
C ILE A 54 -13.13 3.65 1.02
N ASN A 55 -13.27 4.92 0.64
CA ASN A 55 -13.37 5.33 -0.75
C ASN A 55 -12.29 6.37 -1.08
N GLY A 56 -11.30 5.96 -1.83
CA GLY A 56 -10.18 6.77 -2.28
C GLY A 56 -8.84 6.09 -2.04
N PHE A 57 -7.83 6.54 -2.75
CA PHE A 57 -6.47 5.99 -2.63
C PHE A 57 -5.78 6.42 -1.32
N ILE A 58 -4.77 5.64 -0.96
CA ILE A 58 -3.77 5.99 0.05
C ILE A 58 -2.41 6.02 -0.64
N HIS A 59 -1.76 7.17 -0.65
CA HIS A 59 -0.41 7.34 -1.15
C HIS A 59 0.50 7.76 0.00
N MET A 60 1.52 6.95 0.31
CA MET A 60 2.48 7.20 1.39
C MET A 60 3.89 7.23 0.83
N GLU A 61 4.61 8.30 1.08
CA GLU A 61 6.00 8.51 0.69
C GLU A 61 6.84 8.89 1.91
N ALA A 62 8.00 8.28 2.05
CA ALA A 62 8.92 8.64 3.12
C ALA A 62 9.68 9.95 2.83
N TRP A 63 10.02 10.70 3.89
CA TRP A 63 10.84 11.90 3.84
C TRP A 63 11.79 12.02 5.04
N ASP A 64 12.72 12.98 4.98
CA ASP A 64 13.74 13.19 6.02
C ASP A 64 13.27 14.10 7.18
N ARG A 65 12.02 13.95 7.65
CA ARG A 65 11.48 14.71 8.78
C ARG A 65 10.77 13.79 9.77
N GLU A 66 10.84 14.11 11.07
CA GLU A 66 10.12 13.40 12.12
C GLU A 66 8.70 13.96 12.33
N GLU A 67 7.96 14.03 11.25
CA GLU A 67 6.58 14.50 11.21
C GLU A 67 5.79 13.80 10.10
N VAL A 68 4.48 13.72 10.25
CA VAL A 68 3.56 13.29 9.20
C VAL A 68 2.91 14.53 8.62
N GLN A 69 3.02 14.69 7.31
CA GLN A 69 2.19 15.61 6.55
C GLN A 69 1.06 14.83 5.89
N PHE A 70 -0.16 15.04 6.36
CA PHE A 70 -1.37 14.51 5.77
C PHE A 70 -1.96 15.53 4.81
N THR A 71 -2.31 15.10 3.61
CA THR A 71 -3.08 15.86 2.63
C THR A 71 -4.32 15.05 2.25
N GLY A 72 -5.49 15.56 2.58
CA GLY A 72 -6.78 14.97 2.23
C GLY A 72 -7.46 15.76 1.11
N GLU A 73 -7.74 15.10 -0.02
CA GLU A 73 -8.61 15.65 -1.06
C GLU A 73 -10.01 15.04 -0.92
N PHE A 74 -10.98 15.88 -0.57
CA PHE A 74 -12.35 15.49 -0.28
C PHE A 74 -13.25 15.78 -1.49
N LYS A 75 -14.03 14.78 -1.87
CA LYS A 75 -15.11 14.92 -2.85
C LYS A 75 -16.43 14.56 -2.17
N PRO A 76 -17.43 15.45 -2.20
CA PRO A 76 -18.74 15.17 -1.61
C PRO A 76 -19.45 14.04 -2.35
N SER A 77 -20.45 13.44 -1.69
CA SER A 77 -21.37 12.50 -2.31
C SER A 77 -22.32 13.19 -3.28
N SER A 78 -23.14 12.40 -4.00
CA SER A 78 -24.25 12.93 -4.79
C SER A 78 -25.36 13.61 -3.96
N ARG A 79 -25.26 13.57 -2.63
CA ARG A 79 -26.17 14.22 -1.66
C ARG A 79 -25.46 15.25 -0.80
N ASP A 80 -24.32 15.79 -1.27
CA ASP A 80 -23.50 16.78 -0.58
C ASP A 80 -22.92 16.34 0.78
N GLU A 81 -22.91 15.03 1.04
CA GLU A 81 -22.29 14.49 2.24
C GLU A 81 -20.78 14.38 2.09
N GLN A 82 -20.06 14.51 3.19
CA GLN A 82 -18.60 14.51 3.20
C GLN A 82 -18.02 13.45 4.11
N VAL A 83 -16.78 13.04 3.81
CA VAL A 83 -15.97 12.23 4.71
C VAL A 83 -15.43 13.15 5.82
N LYS A 84 -15.47 12.65 7.05
CA LYS A 84 -14.77 13.23 8.18
C LYS A 84 -13.49 12.45 8.40
N VAL A 85 -12.34 13.08 8.47
CA VAL A 85 -11.08 12.43 8.82
C VAL A 85 -10.77 12.71 10.28
N VAL A 86 -10.50 11.65 11.03
CA VAL A 86 -10.09 11.72 12.43
C VAL A 86 -8.64 11.29 12.52
N ILE A 87 -7.82 12.12 13.15
CA ILE A 87 -6.41 11.83 13.44
C ILE A 87 -6.25 11.74 14.94
N GLU A 88 -5.82 10.59 15.43
CA GLU A 88 -5.54 10.34 16.84
C GLU A 88 -4.05 10.10 17.02
N ALA A 89 -3.38 10.99 17.75
CA ALA A 89 -1.96 10.88 18.05
C ALA A 89 -1.77 10.41 19.49
N GLY A 90 -0.98 9.35 19.67
CA GLY A 90 -0.58 8.79 20.94
C GLY A 90 0.95 8.79 21.13
N LYS A 91 1.43 8.25 22.23
CA LYS A 91 2.86 8.11 22.48
C LYS A 91 3.46 7.01 21.60
N GLY A 92 4.14 7.40 20.51
CA GLY A 92 4.75 6.46 19.55
C GLY A 92 3.75 5.78 18.62
N SER A 93 2.55 6.33 18.47
CA SER A 93 1.54 5.84 17.54
C SER A 93 0.67 6.95 17.00
N MET A 94 0.18 6.78 15.78
CA MET A 94 -0.81 7.67 15.18
C MET A 94 -1.81 6.83 14.37
N GLU A 95 -3.08 7.19 14.45
CA GLU A 95 -4.13 6.64 13.59
C GLU A 95 -4.80 7.77 12.80
N ILE A 96 -4.95 7.57 11.50
CA ILE A 96 -5.66 8.46 10.58
C ILE A 96 -6.77 7.64 9.93
N ARG A 97 -8.04 7.97 10.19
CA ARG A 97 -9.17 7.24 9.64
C ARG A 97 -10.22 8.13 9.01
N GLY A 98 -10.76 7.68 7.87
CA GLY A 98 -11.92 8.27 7.23
C GLY A 98 -13.21 7.73 7.85
N GLU A 99 -14.04 8.60 8.42
CA GLU A 99 -15.40 8.28 8.87
C GLU A 99 -16.40 8.68 7.79
N TYR A 100 -17.17 7.71 7.33
CA TYR A 100 -18.12 7.85 6.23
C TYR A 100 -19.55 7.86 6.73
N PRO A 101 -20.48 8.61 6.08
CA PRO A 101 -21.89 8.56 6.39
C PRO A 101 -22.45 7.14 6.29
N LYS A 102 -23.32 6.77 7.24
CA LYS A 102 -23.98 5.47 7.23
C LYS A 102 -25.25 5.55 6.42
N HIS A 103 -25.27 4.98 5.22
CA HIS A 103 -26.46 4.88 4.38
C HIS A 103 -26.67 3.47 3.83
N SER A 104 -27.93 3.04 3.79
CA SER A 104 -28.39 1.98 2.91
C SER A 104 -28.61 2.61 1.52
N SER A 105 -27.69 2.31 0.59
CA SER A 105 -27.61 3.07 -0.67
C SER A 105 -28.53 2.51 -1.76
N PRO A 106 -29.33 3.35 -2.45
CA PRO A 106 -29.84 3.02 -3.77
C PRO A 106 -28.70 2.85 -4.78
N GLU A 107 -28.90 2.06 -5.83
CA GLU A 107 -27.89 1.76 -6.86
C GLU A 107 -27.24 3.01 -7.51
N SER A 108 -27.91 4.16 -7.49
CA SER A 108 -27.42 5.43 -8.06
C SER A 108 -26.62 6.31 -7.09
N TYR A 109 -26.44 5.90 -5.83
CA TYR A 109 -25.72 6.69 -4.84
C TYR A 109 -24.20 6.60 -5.06
N ARG A 110 -23.57 7.75 -5.27
CA ARG A 110 -22.10 7.88 -5.25
C ARG A 110 -21.69 8.45 -3.90
N GLY A 111 -21.13 7.60 -3.06
CA GLY A 111 -20.63 8.00 -1.74
C GLY A 111 -19.52 9.05 -1.81
N PRO A 112 -19.27 9.76 -0.72
CA PRO A 112 -18.18 10.71 -0.64
C PRO A 112 -16.83 9.99 -0.73
N GLN A 113 -15.80 10.71 -1.15
CA GLN A 113 -14.44 10.18 -1.30
C GLN A 113 -13.43 11.06 -0.57
N CYS A 114 -12.41 10.43 0.00
CA CYS A 114 -11.23 11.09 0.51
C CYS A 114 -9.98 10.44 -0.10
N GLN A 115 -9.21 11.20 -0.86
CA GLN A 115 -7.90 10.76 -1.33
C GLN A 115 -6.86 11.20 -0.30
N MET A 116 -6.08 10.25 0.21
CA MET A 116 -5.13 10.50 1.30
C MET A 116 -3.71 10.42 0.76
N THR A 117 -2.97 11.52 0.84
CA THR A 117 -1.54 11.57 0.56
C THR A 117 -0.78 11.89 1.84
N LEU A 118 0.23 11.08 2.15
CA LEU A 118 1.02 11.20 3.38
C LEU A 118 2.51 11.29 3.05
N LYS A 119 3.20 12.25 3.65
CA LYS A 119 4.66 12.22 3.77
C LYS A 119 5.02 11.86 5.20
N VAL A 120 5.90 10.88 5.39
CA VAL A 120 6.15 10.24 6.69
C VAL A 120 7.63 9.98 6.94
N PRO A 121 8.09 9.84 8.19
CA PRO A 121 9.47 9.45 8.47
C PRO A 121 9.83 8.12 7.82
N HIS A 122 11.08 7.94 7.36
CA HIS A 122 11.55 6.67 6.79
C HIS A 122 11.41 5.48 7.72
N ARG A 123 11.74 5.66 9.02
CA ARG A 123 11.58 4.60 10.03
C ARG A 123 10.18 4.66 10.62
N LEU A 124 9.30 3.85 10.08
CA LEU A 124 7.90 3.79 10.49
C LEU A 124 7.39 2.35 10.36
N VAL A 125 6.41 1.96 11.17
CA VAL A 125 5.68 0.70 11.04
C VAL A 125 4.25 1.00 10.56
N PRO A 126 4.03 1.10 9.23
CA PRO A 126 2.73 1.50 8.70
C PRO A 126 1.78 0.31 8.56
N THR A 127 0.51 0.56 8.87
CA THR A 127 -0.62 -0.29 8.51
C THR A 127 -1.60 0.51 7.68
N LEU A 128 -1.78 0.13 6.41
CA LEU A 128 -2.62 0.84 5.44
C LEU A 128 -3.81 -0.04 5.04
N GLU A 129 -5.01 0.44 5.27
CA GLU A 129 -6.26 -0.28 5.00
C GLU A 129 -7.18 0.58 4.13
N THR A 130 -7.69 0.02 3.04
CA THR A 130 -8.76 0.68 2.26
C THR A 130 -9.72 -0.35 1.69
N VAL A 131 -10.91 0.09 1.28
CA VAL A 131 -11.89 -0.79 0.61
C VAL A 131 -11.88 -0.55 -0.88
N ASN A 132 -12.07 0.70 -1.30
CA ASN A 132 -12.19 1.07 -2.71
C ASN A 132 -11.11 2.13 -3.04
N GLY A 133 -9.92 1.66 -3.32
CA GLY A 133 -8.81 2.53 -3.71
C GLY A 133 -7.49 1.80 -3.78
N ASP A 134 -6.59 2.35 -4.57
CA ASP A 134 -5.23 1.85 -4.67
C ASP A 134 -4.40 2.30 -3.47
N VAL A 135 -3.40 1.50 -3.12
CA VAL A 135 -2.41 1.86 -2.11
C VAL A 135 -1.04 1.94 -2.77
N VAL A 136 -0.38 3.07 -2.61
CA VAL A 136 1.00 3.28 -3.06
C VAL A 136 1.86 3.63 -1.85
N ILE A 137 2.98 2.94 -1.68
CA ILE A 137 3.93 3.18 -0.58
C ILE A 137 5.36 3.15 -1.08
N SER A 138 6.20 4.07 -0.62
CA SER A 138 7.61 4.12 -1.02
C SER A 138 8.55 4.61 0.08
N GLY A 139 9.79 4.06 0.09
CA GLY A 139 10.90 4.54 0.90
C GLY A 139 10.84 4.21 2.40
N ILE A 140 10.06 3.21 2.80
CA ILE A 140 9.84 2.85 4.22
C ILE A 140 10.87 1.83 4.69
N ARG A 141 11.47 2.08 5.85
CA ARG A 141 12.47 1.23 6.48
C ARG A 141 11.91 0.31 7.58
N GLY A 142 10.65 0.45 7.95
CA GLY A 142 9.98 -0.47 8.86
C GLY A 142 9.09 -1.47 8.12
N ARG A 143 8.62 -2.49 8.85
CA ARG A 143 7.73 -3.50 8.28
C ARG A 143 6.36 -2.91 7.97
N ALA A 144 5.94 -2.97 6.72
CA ALA A 144 4.64 -2.49 6.26
C ALA A 144 3.58 -3.60 6.22
N VAL A 145 2.34 -3.25 6.56
CA VAL A 145 1.15 -4.09 6.36
C VAL A 145 0.14 -3.31 5.52
N ILE A 146 -0.31 -3.89 4.42
CA ILE A 146 -1.21 -3.23 3.47
C ILE A 146 -2.35 -4.17 3.11
N SER A 147 -3.59 -3.68 3.21
CA SER A 147 -4.76 -4.41 2.76
C SER A 147 -5.73 -3.52 1.98
N THR A 148 -6.26 -4.05 0.89
CA THR A 148 -7.34 -3.40 0.13
C THR A 148 -8.34 -4.46 -0.35
N VAL A 149 -9.57 -4.05 -0.66
CA VAL A 149 -10.54 -4.97 -1.26
C VAL A 149 -10.61 -4.76 -2.77
N ASN A 150 -10.87 -3.52 -3.21
CA ASN A 150 -11.00 -3.17 -4.61
C ASN A 150 -9.95 -2.11 -4.97
N GLY A 151 -8.74 -2.56 -5.21
CA GLY A 151 -7.63 -1.70 -5.58
C GLY A 151 -6.32 -2.45 -5.72
N GLY A 152 -5.39 -1.88 -6.45
CA GLY A 152 -4.03 -2.37 -6.57
C GLY A 152 -3.13 -1.90 -5.43
N ILE A 153 -2.07 -2.64 -5.18
CA ILE A 153 -1.02 -2.28 -4.24
C ILE A 153 0.27 -2.10 -5.02
N ARG A 154 0.91 -0.94 -4.86
CA ARG A 154 2.26 -0.70 -5.37
C ARG A 154 3.19 -0.30 -4.23
N ALA A 155 4.25 -1.06 -4.07
CA ALA A 155 5.22 -0.81 -3.03
C ALA A 155 6.63 -0.77 -3.63
N THR A 156 7.43 0.21 -3.22
CA THR A 156 8.77 0.44 -3.75
C THR A 156 9.73 0.80 -2.61
N ASP A 157 10.97 0.31 -2.68
CA ASP A 157 12.05 0.62 -1.73
C ASP A 157 11.68 0.37 -0.27
N LEU A 158 11.37 -0.88 0.07
CA LEU A 158 11.07 -1.32 1.44
C LEU A 158 12.23 -2.12 2.05
N GLU A 159 12.62 -1.84 3.32
CA GLU A 159 13.81 -2.45 3.90
C GLU A 159 13.54 -3.58 4.93
N GLU A 160 12.42 -3.60 5.66
CA GLU A 160 12.19 -4.57 6.75
C GLU A 160 11.03 -5.55 6.50
N GLY A 161 10.43 -5.51 5.33
CA GLY A 161 9.41 -6.45 4.89
C GLY A 161 8.06 -5.83 4.59
N LEU A 162 7.23 -6.66 3.94
CA LEU A 162 5.88 -6.28 3.52
C LEU A 162 4.93 -7.47 3.68
N LYS A 163 3.76 -7.22 4.26
CA LYS A 163 2.57 -8.04 4.09
C LYS A 163 1.56 -7.24 3.27
N ALA A 164 1.23 -7.71 2.06
CA ALA A 164 0.28 -7.06 1.16
C ALA A 164 -0.84 -8.03 0.75
N GLU A 165 -2.08 -7.62 0.96
CA GLU A 165 -3.26 -8.43 0.66
C GLU A 165 -4.28 -7.60 -0.12
N THR A 166 -4.81 -8.18 -1.22
CA THR A 166 -5.91 -7.58 -1.98
C THR A 166 -6.90 -8.64 -2.44
N VAL A 167 -8.16 -8.26 -2.62
CA VAL A 167 -9.15 -9.18 -3.20
C VAL A 167 -9.25 -8.96 -4.71
N ASN A 168 -9.52 -7.74 -5.14
CA ASN A 168 -9.70 -7.41 -6.56
C ASN A 168 -8.67 -6.36 -6.96
N GLY A 169 -7.46 -6.80 -7.22
CA GLY A 169 -6.39 -5.93 -7.66
C GLY A 169 -5.06 -6.65 -7.79
N GLY A 170 -4.14 -6.06 -8.52
CA GLY A 170 -2.78 -6.56 -8.64
C GLY A 170 -1.87 -6.01 -7.53
N ILE A 171 -0.78 -6.72 -7.28
CA ILE A 171 0.30 -6.26 -6.40
C ILE A 171 1.56 -6.09 -7.24
N THR A 172 2.17 -4.91 -7.15
CA THR A 172 3.49 -4.66 -7.74
C THR A 172 4.46 -4.28 -6.64
N LEU A 173 5.52 -5.04 -6.53
CA LEU A 173 6.58 -4.82 -5.53
C LEU A 173 7.92 -4.67 -6.23
N ASP A 174 8.60 -3.57 -5.97
CA ASP A 174 9.89 -3.27 -6.55
C ASP A 174 10.90 -2.85 -5.47
N HIS A 175 12.10 -3.45 -5.49
CA HIS A 175 13.15 -3.23 -4.50
C HIS A 175 12.68 -3.36 -3.04
N ALA A 176 12.43 -4.60 -2.60
CA ALA A 176 12.01 -4.86 -1.23
C ALA A 176 12.88 -5.92 -0.55
N LYS A 177 13.15 -5.66 0.73
CA LYS A 177 13.96 -6.54 1.59
C LYS A 177 13.16 -7.00 2.81
N GLY A 178 13.61 -8.11 3.42
CA GLY A 178 12.99 -8.67 4.61
C GLY A 178 11.89 -9.70 4.32
N SER A 179 11.06 -10.00 5.30
CA SER A 179 9.96 -10.97 5.13
C SER A 179 8.90 -10.41 4.17
N LEU A 180 8.65 -11.10 3.05
CA LEU A 180 7.70 -10.66 2.04
C LEU A 180 6.54 -11.66 1.93
N SER A 181 5.31 -11.16 2.08
CA SER A 181 4.09 -11.95 1.93
C SER A 181 3.08 -11.18 1.07
N LEU A 182 2.85 -11.64 -0.15
CA LEU A 182 2.00 -10.99 -1.15
C LEU A 182 0.86 -11.92 -1.52
N GLN A 183 -0.39 -11.49 -1.32
CA GLN A 183 -1.55 -12.31 -1.61
C GLN A 183 -2.63 -11.51 -2.36
N SER A 184 -3.15 -12.11 -3.44
CA SER A 184 -4.29 -11.59 -4.18
C SER A 184 -5.32 -12.70 -4.42
N VAL A 185 -6.60 -12.35 -4.47
CA VAL A 185 -7.61 -13.31 -4.95
C VAL A 185 -7.75 -13.19 -6.47
N ASN A 186 -8.01 -11.98 -6.97
CA ASN A 186 -8.22 -11.74 -8.40
C ASN A 186 -7.24 -10.65 -8.88
N GLY A 187 -6.03 -11.05 -9.21
CA GLY A 187 -5.07 -10.09 -9.72
C GLY A 187 -3.69 -10.67 -9.97
N THR A 188 -2.94 -9.98 -10.80
CA THR A 188 -1.56 -10.33 -11.10
C THR A 188 -0.63 -9.77 -10.04
N ILE A 189 0.34 -10.59 -9.61
CA ILE A 189 1.41 -10.16 -8.70
C ILE A 189 2.71 -10.07 -9.49
N LYS A 190 3.38 -8.92 -9.36
CA LYS A 190 4.68 -8.66 -9.98
C LYS A 190 5.71 -8.32 -8.93
N GLY A 191 6.89 -8.90 -9.02
CA GLY A 191 7.99 -8.65 -8.09
C GLY A 191 9.33 -8.49 -8.82
N SER A 192 10.11 -7.50 -8.43
CA SER A 192 11.46 -7.25 -8.92
C SER A 192 12.37 -6.74 -7.79
N GLY A 193 13.66 -7.06 -7.84
CA GLY A 193 14.63 -6.61 -6.83
C GLY A 193 14.33 -7.09 -5.40
N LEU A 194 13.85 -8.33 -5.25
CA LEU A 194 13.40 -8.86 -3.97
C LEU A 194 14.52 -9.59 -3.22
N ASP A 195 14.67 -9.30 -1.92
CA ASP A 195 15.58 -9.99 -1.02
C ASP A 195 14.88 -10.32 0.31
N GLY A 196 14.55 -11.58 0.53
CA GLY A 196 13.90 -12.04 1.76
C GLY A 196 14.78 -11.97 3.02
N GLN A 197 16.07 -11.66 2.88
CA GLN A 197 17.04 -11.58 3.99
C GLN A 197 16.98 -12.79 4.94
N GLY A 198 16.86 -14.00 4.39
CA GLY A 198 16.73 -15.23 5.16
C GLY A 198 15.37 -15.48 5.83
N ARG A 199 14.40 -14.55 5.68
CA ARG A 199 13.06 -14.65 6.31
C ARG A 199 11.98 -15.20 5.37
N GLY A 200 12.31 -15.34 4.07
CA GLY A 200 11.46 -15.94 3.07
C GLY A 200 10.57 -14.96 2.30
N ILE A 201 10.14 -15.45 1.14
CA ILE A 201 9.25 -14.73 0.20
C ILE A 201 8.07 -15.66 -0.11
N GLN A 202 6.86 -15.22 0.17
CA GLN A 202 5.63 -15.94 -0.13
C GLN A 202 4.78 -15.09 -1.07
N VAL A 203 4.40 -15.65 -2.22
CA VAL A 203 3.57 -14.98 -3.21
C VAL A 203 2.45 -15.91 -3.63
N GLY A 204 1.21 -15.52 -3.43
CA GLY A 204 0.04 -16.33 -3.74
C GLY A 204 -1.06 -15.57 -4.44
N THR A 205 -1.70 -16.21 -5.44
CA THR A 205 -2.92 -15.68 -6.04
C THR A 205 -3.90 -16.83 -6.35
N VAL A 206 -5.19 -16.55 -6.38
CA VAL A 206 -6.19 -17.55 -6.77
C VAL A 206 -6.45 -17.46 -8.28
N ASN A 207 -6.88 -16.31 -8.75
CA ASN A 207 -7.18 -16.05 -10.16
C ASN A 207 -6.28 -14.95 -10.69
N GLY A 208 -5.05 -15.31 -11.06
CA GLY A 208 -4.09 -14.36 -11.57
C GLY A 208 -2.73 -15.00 -11.84
N SER A 209 -1.87 -14.25 -12.46
CA SER A 209 -0.51 -14.70 -12.78
C SER A 209 0.50 -14.10 -11.78
N ILE A 210 1.63 -14.80 -11.62
CA ILE A 210 2.76 -14.33 -10.84
C ILE A 210 3.93 -14.11 -11.80
N HIS A 211 4.50 -12.92 -11.79
CA HIS A 211 5.72 -12.58 -12.54
C HIS A 211 6.80 -12.15 -11.56
N LEU A 212 7.87 -12.92 -11.48
CA LEU A 212 9.01 -12.65 -10.62
C LEU A 212 10.27 -12.46 -11.45
N GLN A 213 10.91 -11.30 -11.31
CA GLN A 213 12.27 -11.10 -11.81
C GLN A 213 13.26 -11.63 -10.79
N ALA A 214 14.10 -12.57 -11.20
CA ALA A 214 14.99 -13.30 -10.31
C ALA A 214 16.38 -12.66 -10.17
N ASP A 215 16.61 -11.48 -10.75
CA ASP A 215 17.88 -10.77 -10.67
C ASP A 215 18.28 -10.51 -9.21
N GLY A 216 19.38 -11.11 -8.77
CA GLY A 216 19.86 -11.02 -7.40
C GLY A 216 19.11 -11.87 -6.38
N LEU A 217 18.15 -12.66 -6.80
CA LEU A 217 17.38 -13.55 -5.93
C LEU A 217 18.31 -14.64 -5.34
N LYS A 218 18.08 -15.00 -4.08
CA LYS A 218 18.84 -16.02 -3.35
C LYS A 218 17.87 -16.93 -2.61
N GLY A 219 18.20 -18.22 -2.51
CA GLY A 219 17.38 -19.16 -1.74
C GLY A 219 16.78 -20.30 -2.57
N ARG A 220 15.89 -21.04 -1.95
CA ARG A 220 15.19 -22.19 -2.56
C ARG A 220 13.82 -21.75 -3.07
N LEU A 221 13.66 -21.74 -4.39
CA LEU A 221 12.40 -21.41 -5.03
C LEU A 221 11.56 -22.69 -5.24
N GLN A 222 10.28 -22.58 -4.89
CA GLN A 222 9.25 -23.53 -5.24
C GLN A 222 8.07 -22.79 -5.88
N ALA A 223 7.79 -23.06 -7.14
CA ALA A 223 6.63 -22.53 -7.85
C ALA A 223 5.63 -23.64 -8.12
N LYS A 224 4.35 -23.41 -7.85
CA LYS A 224 3.26 -24.36 -8.08
C LYS A 224 2.06 -23.66 -8.70
N THR A 225 1.41 -24.36 -9.65
CA THR A 225 0.10 -23.97 -10.18
C THR A 225 -0.82 -25.17 -10.26
N VAL A 226 -2.13 -24.96 -10.15
CA VAL A 226 -3.12 -26.02 -10.35
C VAL A 226 -3.57 -26.02 -11.81
N ASN A 227 -4.06 -24.89 -12.29
CA ASN A 227 -4.57 -24.72 -13.65
C ASN A 227 -3.76 -23.61 -14.36
N GLY A 228 -2.65 -23.99 -14.98
CA GLY A 228 -1.79 -23.05 -15.69
C GLY A 228 -0.44 -23.65 -16.03
N GLY A 229 0.46 -22.83 -16.55
CA GLY A 229 1.83 -23.19 -16.87
C GLY A 229 2.84 -22.45 -15.99
N ILE A 230 4.05 -22.99 -15.89
CA ILE A 230 5.18 -22.31 -15.25
C ILE A 230 6.26 -22.13 -16.31
N ALA A 231 6.61 -20.87 -16.59
CA ALA A 231 7.76 -20.50 -17.40
C ALA A 231 8.92 -20.15 -16.46
N PHE A 232 10.04 -20.82 -16.63
CA PHE A 232 11.23 -20.59 -15.83
C PHE A 232 12.41 -20.30 -16.76
N ASN A 233 12.82 -19.04 -16.81
CA ASN A 233 13.91 -18.56 -17.66
C ASN A 233 15.01 -17.87 -16.83
N ALA A 234 14.93 -17.95 -15.51
CA ALA A 234 15.86 -17.27 -14.61
C ALA A 234 17.29 -17.79 -14.76
N LYS A 235 18.23 -16.87 -14.81
CA LYS A 235 19.66 -17.16 -14.88
C LYS A 235 20.24 -17.33 -13.46
N GLY A 236 21.35 -18.10 -13.34
CA GLY A 236 22.06 -18.27 -12.08
C GLY A 236 21.39 -19.21 -11.08
N ALA A 237 20.29 -19.87 -11.46
CA ALA A 237 19.71 -20.95 -10.67
C ALA A 237 20.48 -22.26 -10.89
N GLU A 238 20.65 -23.00 -9.81
CA GLU A 238 21.20 -24.35 -9.79
C GLU A 238 20.12 -25.37 -9.40
N GLN A 239 20.35 -26.67 -9.63
CA GLN A 239 19.45 -27.76 -9.26
C GLN A 239 17.99 -27.52 -9.72
N VAL A 240 17.82 -27.10 -10.97
CA VAL A 240 16.50 -26.80 -11.52
C VAL A 240 15.77 -28.09 -11.88
N GLU A 241 14.60 -28.32 -11.28
CA GLU A 241 13.68 -29.40 -11.64
C GLU A 241 12.36 -28.82 -12.16
N VAL A 242 12.02 -29.11 -13.40
CA VAL A 242 10.78 -28.61 -14.04
C VAL A 242 9.81 -29.77 -14.24
N LYS A 243 8.64 -29.69 -13.62
CA LYS A 243 7.48 -30.56 -13.85
C LYS A 243 6.32 -29.72 -14.38
N LYS A 244 5.29 -30.36 -14.92
CA LYS A 244 4.16 -29.70 -15.58
C LYS A 244 3.54 -28.54 -14.76
N HIS A 245 3.39 -28.74 -13.46
CA HIS A 245 2.72 -27.80 -12.55
C HIS A 245 3.58 -27.43 -11.33
N ARG A 246 4.86 -27.72 -11.37
CA ARG A 246 5.81 -27.44 -10.30
C ARG A 246 7.20 -27.19 -10.86
N VAL A 247 7.83 -26.15 -10.36
CA VAL A 247 9.26 -25.89 -10.58
C VAL A 247 9.92 -25.72 -9.23
N THR A 248 11.08 -26.34 -9.06
CA THR A 248 11.98 -26.10 -7.93
C THR A 248 13.33 -25.69 -8.46
N ALA A 249 13.96 -24.71 -7.82
CA ALA A 249 15.27 -24.20 -8.19
C ALA A 249 16.01 -23.71 -6.96
N VAL A 250 17.33 -23.70 -7.01
CA VAL A 250 18.18 -23.13 -5.95
C VAL A 250 18.97 -21.97 -6.50
N PHE A 251 18.80 -20.80 -5.91
CA PHE A 251 19.64 -19.62 -6.16
C PHE A 251 20.68 -19.54 -5.04
N PRO A 252 21.98 -19.63 -5.36
CA PRO A 252 23.03 -19.67 -4.35
C PRO A 252 23.08 -18.43 -3.45
N GLY A 253 23.55 -18.60 -2.21
CA GLY A 253 23.86 -17.49 -1.29
C GLY A 253 22.85 -17.23 -0.18
N SER A 254 21.80 -18.05 -0.03
CA SER A 254 20.87 -18.01 1.11
C SER A 254 20.12 -19.33 1.27
N ASP A 255 19.68 -19.64 2.49
CA ASP A 255 18.79 -20.79 2.79
C ASP A 255 17.31 -20.40 2.86
N GLN A 256 16.96 -19.16 2.51
CA GLN A 256 15.56 -18.69 2.52
C GLN A 256 14.68 -19.48 1.55
N THR A 257 13.39 -19.56 1.86
CA THR A 257 12.38 -20.14 0.96
C THR A 257 11.70 -19.07 0.14
N ILE A 258 11.39 -19.40 -1.12
CA ILE A 258 10.64 -18.58 -2.05
C ILE A 258 9.51 -19.42 -2.59
N ASP A 259 8.30 -19.19 -2.08
CA ASP A 259 7.12 -19.96 -2.43
C ASP A 259 6.20 -19.13 -3.33
N LEU A 260 5.94 -19.62 -4.54
CA LEU A 260 5.06 -19.02 -5.53
C LEU A 260 3.90 -19.96 -5.83
N ASP A 261 2.69 -19.59 -5.48
CA ASP A 261 1.51 -20.43 -5.63
C ASP A 261 0.39 -19.73 -6.39
N THR A 262 -0.18 -20.36 -7.40
CA THR A 262 -1.43 -19.91 -8.04
C THR A 262 -2.38 -21.08 -8.28
N VAL A 263 -3.69 -20.79 -8.26
CA VAL A 263 -4.69 -21.82 -8.62
C VAL A 263 -5.01 -21.74 -10.11
N ASN A 264 -5.47 -20.59 -10.58
CA ASN A 264 -5.86 -20.36 -11.97
C ASN A 264 -5.00 -19.26 -12.58
N GLY A 265 -3.84 -19.63 -13.08
CA GLY A 265 -2.94 -18.67 -13.70
C GLY A 265 -1.55 -19.24 -13.96
N SER A 266 -0.73 -18.47 -14.62
CA SER A 266 0.64 -18.84 -14.94
C SER A 266 1.63 -18.21 -13.96
N ILE A 267 2.78 -18.86 -13.79
CA ILE A 267 3.92 -18.31 -13.06
C ILE A 267 5.06 -18.12 -14.06
N SER A 268 5.64 -16.92 -14.09
CA SER A 268 6.87 -16.63 -14.83
C SER A 268 7.97 -16.23 -13.84
N VAL A 269 9.14 -16.82 -14.00
CA VAL A 269 10.36 -16.49 -13.25
C VAL A 269 11.44 -16.23 -14.29
N ASP A 270 11.85 -14.97 -14.45
CA ASP A 270 12.74 -14.48 -15.50
C ASP A 270 14.07 -13.95 -14.99
#